data_381713628b8d5e58f3c8083c1a90daac
#
_entry.id   381713628b8d5e58f3c8083c1a90daac
#
_cell.length_a   1.000
_cell.length_b   1.000
_cell.length_c   1.000
_cell.angle_alpha   90.00
_cell.angle_beta   90.00
_cell.angle_gamma   90.00
#
_symmetry.space_group_name_H-M   'P 1'
#
loop_
_entity.id
_entity.type
_entity.pdbx_description
1 polymer ?
#
loop_
_entity_poly.entity_id
_entity_poly.type
_entity_poly.pdbx_seq_one_letter_code
_entity_poly.pdbx_strand_id
1 'polypeptide(L)'
;MKKNVTFLLFMLLFFGSCNRSQEEYLDRALDKAVACAELGTVEYTVTKLIMTNDDDFYKFGDRKIIFSCRTTMKAGIDLKDFTKDDAKISDGGKIVTINLPQPKVLSFNMAAEDIKLEYSKVTGMRTGFNADERNDLLKQGEKAILDDAANLGIFDDAKENATDFFKALLAHGGFENINVCFKEEEGSK
;
A
#
# COMPACT_ATOMS: atom_id res chain seq x y z
N MET A 1 -2.24 -37.63 52.43
CA MET A 1 -1.64 -36.37 51.97
C MET A 1 -0.75 -36.52 50.73
N LYS A 2 0.02 -37.58 50.51
CA LYS A 2 0.86 -37.77 49.30
C LYS A 2 0.06 -37.92 47.99
N LYS A 3 -1.10 -38.57 47.96
CA LYS A 3 -1.93 -38.75 46.76
C LYS A 3 -2.51 -37.46 46.19
N ASN A 4 -2.86 -36.50 47.05
CA ASN A 4 -3.44 -35.21 46.62
C ASN A 4 -2.40 -34.25 46.03
N VAL A 5 -1.13 -34.35 46.49
CA VAL A 5 -0.03 -33.54 45.95
C VAL A 5 0.35 -34.03 44.54
N THR A 6 0.35 -35.33 44.30
CA THR A 6 0.65 -35.91 42.98
C THR A 6 -0.43 -35.56 41.94
N PHE A 7 -1.72 -35.50 42.36
CA PHE A 7 -2.82 -35.09 41.48
C PHE A 7 -2.76 -33.58 41.16
N LEU A 8 -2.41 -32.76 42.15
CA LEU A 8 -2.22 -31.31 41.94
C LEU A 8 -1.04 -31.00 41.00
N LEU A 9 0.07 -31.76 41.12
CA LEU A 9 1.25 -31.64 40.26
C LEU A 9 0.94 -32.07 38.82
N PHE A 10 0.08 -33.07 38.60
CA PHE A 10 -0.33 -33.55 37.29
C PHE A 10 -1.28 -32.55 36.57
N MET A 11 -2.10 -31.80 37.34
CA MET A 11 -2.99 -30.76 36.81
C MET A 11 -2.25 -29.50 36.32
N LEU A 12 -1.08 -29.19 36.88
CA LEU A 12 -0.25 -28.05 36.49
C LEU A 12 0.45 -28.26 35.12
N LEU A 13 0.63 -29.50 34.66
CA LEU A 13 1.28 -29.80 33.39
C LEU A 13 0.40 -29.58 32.14
N PHE A 14 -0.92 -29.45 32.31
CA PHE A 14 -1.84 -29.25 31.19
C PHE A 14 -2.02 -27.82 30.73
N PHE A 15 -1.61 -26.83 31.50
CA PHE A 15 -1.81 -25.41 31.15
C PHE A 15 -0.72 -24.82 30.23
N GLY A 16 0.39 -25.52 29.99
CA GLY A 16 1.51 -25.01 29.18
C GLY A 16 1.42 -25.34 27.67
N SER A 17 0.50 -26.21 27.24
CA SER A 17 0.55 -26.76 25.88
C SER A 17 -0.17 -25.90 24.82
N CYS A 18 -1.08 -25.01 25.22
CA CYS A 18 -1.92 -24.28 24.27
C CYS A 18 -1.18 -23.11 23.59
N ASN A 19 -0.26 -22.48 24.30
CA ASN A 19 0.45 -21.29 23.81
C ASN A 19 1.47 -21.63 22.71
N ARG A 20 2.15 -22.78 22.83
CA ARG A 20 3.19 -23.22 21.88
C ARG A 20 2.60 -23.58 20.51
N SER A 21 1.36 -24.03 20.43
CA SER A 21 0.69 -24.32 19.16
C SER A 21 0.26 -23.06 18.39
N GLN A 22 -0.07 -22.00 19.12
CA GLN A 22 -0.48 -20.71 18.52
C GLN A 22 0.73 -19.95 17.98
N GLU A 23 1.86 -19.95 18.69
CA GLU A 23 3.12 -19.36 18.20
C GLU A 23 3.58 -20.05 16.91
N GLU A 24 3.59 -21.38 16.88
CA GLU A 24 3.96 -22.14 15.68
C GLU A 24 3.00 -21.90 14.51
N TYR A 25 1.71 -21.74 14.79
CA TYR A 25 0.70 -21.39 13.76
C TYR A 25 0.98 -19.98 13.22
N LEU A 26 1.17 -18.99 14.10
CA LEU A 26 1.48 -17.61 13.71
C LEU A 26 2.74 -17.57 12.84
N ASP A 27 3.82 -18.20 13.26
CA ASP A 27 5.09 -18.25 12.51
C ASP A 27 4.88 -18.75 11.08
N ARG A 28 4.16 -19.86 10.92
CA ARG A 28 3.86 -20.43 9.59
C ARG A 28 2.96 -19.53 8.76
N ALA A 29 2.02 -18.82 9.40
CA ALA A 29 1.14 -17.87 8.72
C ALA A 29 1.93 -16.65 8.22
N LEU A 30 2.83 -16.11 9.06
CA LEU A 30 3.68 -14.99 8.70
C LEU A 30 4.67 -15.36 7.59
N ASP A 31 5.30 -16.53 7.65
CA ASP A 31 6.21 -17.01 6.59
C ASP A 31 5.50 -17.06 5.23
N LYS A 32 4.21 -17.47 5.20
CA LYS A 32 3.40 -17.44 3.97
C LYS A 32 3.07 -16.02 3.51
N ALA A 33 2.75 -15.12 4.44
CA ALA A 33 2.46 -13.73 4.10
C ALA A 33 3.70 -13.04 3.51
N VAL A 34 4.86 -13.19 4.16
CA VAL A 34 6.14 -12.62 3.68
C VAL A 34 6.54 -13.17 2.31
N ALA A 35 6.25 -14.45 2.04
CA ALA A 35 6.53 -15.05 0.73
C ALA A 35 5.75 -14.38 -0.42
N CYS A 36 4.65 -13.67 -0.14
CA CYS A 36 3.90 -12.90 -1.14
C CYS A 36 4.60 -11.58 -1.52
N ALA A 37 5.55 -11.09 -0.72
CA ALA A 37 6.30 -9.83 -0.86
C ALA A 37 5.42 -8.56 -0.86
N GLU A 38 4.27 -8.58 -1.54
CA GLU A 38 3.29 -7.49 -1.62
C GLU A 38 1.91 -7.98 -1.18
N LEU A 39 1.23 -7.20 -0.36
CA LEU A 39 -0.04 -7.58 0.25
C LEU A 39 -1.07 -6.46 0.21
N GLY A 40 -2.36 -6.85 0.28
CA GLY A 40 -3.47 -5.90 0.31
C GLY A 40 -3.54 -5.04 -0.93
N THR A 41 -3.04 -5.55 -2.07
CA THR A 41 -2.91 -4.76 -3.29
C THR A 41 -4.26 -4.37 -3.86
N VAL A 42 -4.33 -3.12 -4.30
CA VAL A 42 -5.46 -2.54 -5.01
C VAL A 42 -4.94 -1.84 -6.27
N GLU A 43 -5.72 -1.86 -7.33
CA GLU A 43 -5.35 -1.25 -8.60
C GLU A 43 -6.41 -0.22 -9.01
N TYR A 44 -5.95 1.00 -9.28
CA TYR A 44 -6.77 2.09 -9.78
C TYR A 44 -6.37 2.45 -11.20
N THR A 45 -7.38 2.67 -12.05
CA THR A 45 -7.21 3.32 -13.35
C THR A 45 -7.68 4.76 -13.23
N VAL A 46 -6.75 5.69 -13.38
CA VAL A 46 -7.01 7.13 -13.29
C VAL A 46 -6.84 7.78 -14.67
N THR A 47 -7.77 8.64 -15.05
CA THR A 47 -7.62 9.48 -16.24
C THR A 47 -7.51 10.94 -15.79
N LYS A 48 -6.39 11.58 -16.16
CA LYS A 48 -6.13 13.00 -15.83
C LYS A 48 -5.86 13.81 -17.08
N LEU A 49 -6.40 15.02 -17.12
CA LEU A 49 -6.06 16.02 -18.13
C LEU A 49 -4.84 16.83 -17.65
N ILE A 50 -3.80 16.80 -18.44
CA ILE A 50 -2.57 17.57 -18.22
C ILE A 50 -2.58 18.72 -19.21
N MET A 51 -2.53 19.96 -18.73
CA MET A 51 -2.60 21.14 -19.58
C MET A 51 -1.53 22.14 -19.23
N THR A 52 -1.02 22.84 -20.23
CA THR A 52 -0.26 24.06 -20.06
C THR A 52 -0.73 25.16 -20.98
N ASN A 53 -0.68 26.36 -20.45
CA ASN A 53 -0.79 27.61 -21.20
C ASN A 53 0.53 28.33 -21.09
N ASP A 54 1.11 28.69 -22.23
CA ASP A 54 2.33 29.51 -22.29
C ASP A 54 1.94 30.82 -23.00
N ASP A 55 1.61 31.81 -22.18
CA ASP A 55 1.16 33.14 -22.53
C ASP A 55 2.13 34.23 -22.07
N ASP A 56 3.43 33.96 -22.21
CA ASP A 56 4.52 34.90 -21.87
C ASP A 56 4.26 36.30 -22.49
N PHE A 57 4.11 37.32 -21.66
CA PHE A 57 3.75 38.68 -22.07
C PHE A 57 4.79 39.35 -23.00
N TYR A 58 6.02 38.83 -23.04
CA TYR A 58 7.10 39.33 -23.89
C TYR A 58 7.23 38.60 -25.23
N LYS A 59 6.40 37.57 -25.45
CA LYS A 59 6.36 36.81 -26.72
C LYS A 59 5.02 37.05 -27.41
N PHE A 60 5.07 37.40 -28.69
CA PHE A 60 3.86 37.64 -29.47
C PHE A 60 3.15 36.33 -29.80
N GLY A 61 1.98 36.11 -29.19
CA GLY A 61 1.13 34.96 -29.37
C GLY A 61 1.20 33.96 -28.20
N ASP A 62 0.23 33.06 -28.15
CA ASP A 62 0.02 32.07 -27.11
C ASP A 62 0.21 30.68 -27.66
N ARG A 63 0.55 29.73 -26.79
CA ARG A 63 0.48 28.32 -27.10
C ARG A 63 -0.14 27.53 -25.95
N LYS A 64 -1.03 26.62 -26.31
CA LYS A 64 -1.74 25.76 -25.36
C LYS A 64 -1.68 24.32 -25.83
N ILE A 65 -1.52 23.40 -24.91
CA ILE A 65 -1.58 21.97 -25.16
C ILE A 65 -2.32 21.28 -24.03
N ILE A 66 -3.12 20.28 -24.38
CA ILE A 66 -3.87 19.44 -23.42
C ILE A 66 -3.66 17.99 -23.81
N PHE A 67 -3.18 17.19 -22.85
CA PHE A 67 -3.12 15.75 -22.95
C PHE A 67 -4.16 15.11 -22.03
N SER A 68 -4.80 14.04 -22.48
CA SER A 68 -5.52 13.09 -21.65
C SER A 68 -4.61 11.90 -21.40
N CYS A 69 -4.30 11.62 -20.15
CA CYS A 69 -3.43 10.53 -19.76
C CYS A 69 -4.22 9.52 -18.92
N ARG A 70 -4.30 8.28 -19.39
CA ARG A 70 -4.83 7.17 -18.60
C ARG A 70 -3.66 6.44 -17.96
N THR A 71 -3.75 6.22 -16.67
CA THR A 71 -2.71 5.60 -15.84
C THR A 71 -3.28 4.46 -15.04
N THR A 72 -2.52 3.39 -14.90
CA THR A 72 -2.81 2.33 -13.95
C THR A 72 -1.82 2.41 -12.79
N MET A 73 -2.35 2.51 -11.58
CA MET A 73 -1.59 2.63 -10.35
C MET A 73 -1.97 1.52 -9.40
N LYS A 74 -0.99 0.75 -8.93
CA LYS A 74 -1.15 -0.31 -7.94
C LYS A 74 -0.57 0.16 -6.62
N ALA A 75 -1.34 0.08 -5.55
CA ALA A 75 -0.88 0.33 -4.19
C ALA A 75 -1.03 -0.92 -3.32
N GLY A 76 -0.29 -0.98 -2.23
CA GLY A 76 -0.32 -2.10 -1.29
C GLY A 76 0.75 -1.99 -0.23
N ILE A 77 0.87 -3.03 0.59
CA ILE A 77 1.86 -3.16 1.65
C ILE A 77 3.07 -3.93 1.10
N ASP A 78 4.26 -3.33 1.17
CA ASP A 78 5.52 -4.03 0.89
C ASP A 78 6.01 -4.72 2.16
N LEU A 79 6.08 -6.05 2.11
CA LEU A 79 6.47 -6.89 3.26
C LEU A 79 7.96 -7.24 3.29
N LYS A 80 8.80 -6.62 2.45
CA LYS A 80 10.24 -6.94 2.41
C LYS A 80 10.95 -6.76 3.76
N ASP A 81 10.57 -5.72 4.49
CA ASP A 81 11.15 -5.38 5.79
C ASP A 81 10.26 -5.82 6.97
N PHE A 82 9.20 -6.57 6.69
CA PHE A 82 8.33 -7.14 7.71
C PHE A 82 8.98 -8.38 8.31
N THR A 83 9.00 -8.45 9.64
CA THR A 83 9.63 -9.52 10.42
C THR A 83 8.64 -10.12 11.42
N LYS A 84 9.04 -11.25 12.03
CA LYS A 84 8.24 -11.87 13.09
C LYS A 84 8.09 -10.98 14.33
N ASP A 85 9.02 -10.06 14.57
CA ASP A 85 8.95 -9.09 15.68
C ASP A 85 7.83 -8.07 15.51
N ASP A 86 7.31 -7.92 14.29
CA ASP A 86 6.15 -7.07 13.99
C ASP A 86 4.81 -7.72 14.37
N ALA A 87 4.84 -8.99 14.80
CA ALA A 87 3.68 -9.73 15.28
C ALA A 87 3.87 -10.14 16.73
N LYS A 88 2.86 -9.93 17.57
CA LYS A 88 2.93 -10.22 19.01
C LYS A 88 1.66 -10.92 19.48
N ILE A 89 1.87 -11.99 20.25
CA ILE A 89 0.80 -12.68 20.97
C ILE A 89 0.77 -12.14 22.41
N SER A 90 -0.42 -11.89 22.92
CA SER A 90 -0.66 -11.39 24.27
C SER A 90 -1.89 -12.07 24.92
N ASP A 91 -2.16 -11.75 26.18
CA ASP A 91 -3.28 -12.27 26.96
C ASP A 91 -3.36 -13.81 26.94
N GLY A 92 -2.21 -14.47 27.22
CA GLY A 92 -2.16 -15.92 27.30
C GLY A 92 -2.50 -16.66 25.98
N GLY A 93 -2.26 -16.04 24.84
CA GLY A 93 -2.54 -16.59 23.53
C GLY A 93 -3.84 -16.12 22.89
N LYS A 94 -4.62 -15.27 23.57
CA LYS A 94 -5.95 -14.86 23.10
C LYS A 94 -5.92 -13.75 22.06
N ILE A 95 -4.93 -12.87 22.11
CA ILE A 95 -4.82 -11.69 21.26
C ILE A 95 -3.56 -11.77 20.43
N VAL A 96 -3.70 -11.59 19.13
CA VAL A 96 -2.56 -11.37 18.23
C VAL A 96 -2.64 -9.96 17.67
N THR A 97 -1.51 -9.26 17.68
CA THR A 97 -1.36 -7.92 17.08
C THR A 97 -0.29 -7.96 16.00
N ILE A 98 -0.63 -7.49 14.81
CA ILE A 98 0.26 -7.39 13.64
C ILE A 98 0.48 -5.91 13.34
N ASN A 99 1.75 -5.49 13.24
CA ASN A 99 2.13 -4.12 12.88
C ASN A 99 2.67 -4.08 11.45
N LEU A 100 1.83 -3.72 10.49
CA LEU A 100 2.18 -3.65 9.08
C LEU A 100 2.90 -2.33 8.73
N PRO A 101 3.76 -2.33 7.71
CA PRO A 101 4.22 -1.09 7.09
C PRO A 101 3.05 -0.29 6.52
N GLN A 102 3.25 1.02 6.33
CA GLN A 102 2.26 1.85 5.63
C GLN A 102 2.13 1.41 4.16
N PRO A 103 0.94 1.53 3.57
CA PRO A 103 0.76 1.27 2.15
C PRO A 103 1.51 2.31 1.32
N LYS A 104 1.99 1.89 0.17
CA LYS A 104 2.67 2.74 -0.81
C LYS A 104 2.27 2.37 -2.23
N VAL A 105 2.58 3.25 -3.17
CA VAL A 105 2.48 2.89 -4.60
C VAL A 105 3.56 1.87 -4.91
N LEU A 106 3.14 0.69 -5.37
CA LEU A 106 4.01 -0.44 -5.73
C LEU A 106 4.38 -0.40 -7.21
N SER A 107 3.44 0.02 -8.05
CA SER A 107 3.69 0.23 -9.48
C SER A 107 2.83 1.36 -10.02
N PHE A 108 3.38 2.05 -11.01
CA PHE A 108 2.72 3.11 -11.76
C PHE A 108 3.02 2.89 -13.24
N ASN A 109 1.99 2.87 -14.05
CA ASN A 109 2.14 2.69 -15.49
C ASN A 109 1.29 3.72 -16.25
N MET A 110 1.97 4.52 -17.08
CA MET A 110 1.35 5.44 -18.03
C MET A 110 1.91 5.08 -19.41
N ALA A 111 1.24 4.16 -20.10
CA ALA A 111 1.70 3.67 -21.39
C ALA A 111 1.57 4.76 -22.47
N ALA A 112 2.45 4.74 -23.45
CA ALA A 112 2.46 5.77 -24.51
C ALA A 112 1.16 5.79 -25.32
N GLU A 113 0.52 4.63 -25.52
CA GLU A 113 -0.78 4.49 -26.17
C GLU A 113 -1.96 5.07 -25.38
N ASP A 114 -1.79 5.25 -24.06
CA ASP A 114 -2.77 5.83 -23.16
C ASP A 114 -2.65 7.36 -23.03
N ILE A 115 -1.68 7.96 -23.72
CA ILE A 115 -1.47 9.40 -23.78
C ILE A 115 -2.05 9.93 -25.09
N LYS A 116 -3.11 10.75 -24.98
CA LYS A 116 -3.78 11.32 -26.13
C LYS A 116 -3.64 12.84 -26.13
N LEU A 117 -3.28 13.39 -27.28
CA LEU A 117 -3.33 14.82 -27.51
C LEU A 117 -4.77 15.24 -27.79
N GLU A 118 -5.42 15.89 -26.84
CA GLU A 118 -6.80 16.36 -26.94
C GLU A 118 -6.89 17.73 -27.64
N TYR A 119 -5.94 18.59 -27.37
CA TYR A 119 -5.95 19.93 -27.91
C TYR A 119 -4.54 20.49 -28.05
N SER A 120 -4.31 21.21 -29.17
CA SER A 120 -3.09 22.00 -29.36
C SER A 120 -3.45 23.26 -30.14
N LYS A 121 -3.02 24.42 -29.63
CA LYS A 121 -3.19 25.70 -30.28
C LYS A 121 -1.91 26.50 -30.18
N VAL A 122 -1.53 27.12 -31.29
CA VAL A 122 -0.40 28.05 -31.39
C VAL A 122 -0.86 29.27 -32.13
N THR A 123 -0.57 30.46 -31.62
CA THR A 123 -0.93 31.75 -32.22
C THR A 123 0.27 32.65 -32.36
N GLY A 124 0.13 33.67 -33.19
CA GLY A 124 1.17 34.68 -33.41
C GLY A 124 2.43 34.09 -34.07
N MET A 125 3.60 34.45 -33.56
CA MET A 125 4.92 34.04 -34.05
C MET A 125 5.52 32.89 -33.18
N ARG A 126 4.69 32.19 -32.43
CA ARG A 126 5.14 31.06 -31.56
C ARG A 126 5.30 29.78 -32.36
N THR A 127 6.24 28.95 -31.95
CA THR A 127 6.37 27.55 -32.42
C THR A 127 5.61 26.60 -31.50
N GLY A 128 5.18 25.46 -32.02
CA GLY A 128 4.56 24.40 -31.20
C GLY A 128 5.47 23.87 -30.11
N PHE A 129 4.90 23.15 -29.18
CA PHE A 129 5.68 22.46 -28.15
C PHE A 129 6.55 21.39 -28.79
N ASN A 130 7.85 21.42 -28.53
CA ASN A 130 8.81 20.42 -29.00
C ASN A 130 8.68 19.12 -28.18
N ALA A 131 9.46 18.10 -28.50
CA ALA A 131 9.40 16.81 -27.85
C ALA A 131 9.80 16.88 -26.37
N ASP A 132 10.83 17.65 -26.05
CA ASP A 132 11.32 17.78 -24.66
C ASP A 132 10.30 18.48 -23.77
N GLU A 133 9.73 19.59 -24.25
CA GLU A 133 8.65 20.30 -23.53
C GLU A 133 7.42 19.44 -23.29
N ARG A 134 7.06 18.58 -24.25
CA ARG A 134 5.95 17.63 -24.07
C ARG A 134 6.30 16.56 -23.03
N ASN A 135 7.51 16.01 -23.08
CA ASN A 135 7.98 15.02 -22.11
C ASN A 135 8.02 15.60 -20.68
N ASP A 136 8.44 16.83 -20.53
CA ASP A 136 8.46 17.49 -19.21
C ASP A 136 7.05 17.70 -18.66
N LEU A 137 6.08 18.05 -19.52
CA LEU A 137 4.69 18.13 -19.13
C LEU A 137 4.12 16.78 -18.68
N LEU A 138 4.46 15.69 -19.40
CA LEU A 138 4.01 14.36 -19.03
C LEU A 138 4.61 13.92 -17.68
N LYS A 139 5.90 14.22 -17.42
CA LYS A 139 6.52 13.95 -16.11
C LYS A 139 5.86 14.75 -14.98
N GLN A 140 5.51 16.02 -15.23
CA GLN A 140 4.76 16.82 -14.25
C GLN A 140 3.38 16.22 -13.97
N GLY A 141 2.72 15.73 -15.02
CA GLY A 141 1.43 15.04 -14.90
C GLY A 141 1.54 13.74 -14.13
N GLU A 142 2.54 12.93 -14.39
CA GLU A 142 2.85 11.71 -13.63
C GLU A 142 3.03 12.03 -12.15
N LYS A 143 3.90 12.99 -11.85
CA LYS A 143 4.11 13.43 -10.46
C LYS A 143 2.81 13.90 -9.81
N ALA A 144 2.02 14.71 -10.49
CA ALA A 144 0.75 15.20 -9.96
C ALA A 144 -0.29 14.09 -9.71
N ILE A 145 -0.28 13.00 -10.49
CA ILE A 145 -1.15 11.83 -10.25
C ILE A 145 -0.65 11.06 -9.01
N LEU A 146 0.66 10.87 -8.88
CA LEU A 146 1.25 10.19 -7.72
C LEU A 146 1.03 10.99 -6.42
N ASP A 147 1.20 12.30 -6.46
CA ASP A 147 0.95 13.18 -5.31
C ASP A 147 -0.54 13.17 -4.89
N ASP A 148 -1.47 12.98 -5.84
CA ASP A 148 -2.90 12.86 -5.57
C ASP A 148 -3.33 11.46 -5.10
N ALA A 149 -2.46 10.44 -5.13
CA ALA A 149 -2.83 9.06 -4.82
C ALA A 149 -3.51 8.92 -3.45
N ALA A 150 -3.01 9.60 -2.43
CA ALA A 150 -3.61 9.60 -1.09
C ALA A 150 -5.04 10.14 -1.09
N ASN A 151 -5.32 11.19 -1.88
CA ASN A 151 -6.64 11.81 -1.98
C ASN A 151 -7.66 10.93 -2.73
N LEU A 152 -7.17 9.97 -3.53
CA LEU A 152 -8.02 9.01 -4.24
C LEU A 152 -8.53 7.87 -3.36
N GLY A 153 -8.01 7.72 -2.12
CA GLY A 153 -8.40 6.67 -1.20
C GLY A 153 -7.72 5.31 -1.44
N ILE A 154 -6.79 5.21 -2.39
CA ILE A 154 -6.15 3.94 -2.76
C ILE A 154 -5.36 3.31 -1.60
N PHE A 155 -4.81 4.13 -0.71
CA PHE A 155 -4.08 3.65 0.46
C PHE A 155 -5.02 3.14 1.55
N ASP A 156 -6.20 3.72 1.69
CA ASP A 156 -7.20 3.26 2.64
C ASP A 156 -7.77 1.90 2.21
N ASP A 157 -8.07 1.73 0.93
CA ASP A 157 -8.48 0.45 0.37
C ASP A 157 -7.38 -0.63 0.53
N ALA A 158 -6.10 -0.26 0.34
CA ALA A 158 -4.98 -1.17 0.56
C ALA A 158 -4.86 -1.59 2.04
N LYS A 159 -5.11 -0.67 2.99
CA LYS A 159 -5.15 -1.00 4.43
C LYS A 159 -6.30 -1.94 4.77
N GLU A 160 -7.48 -1.69 4.23
CA GLU A 160 -8.64 -2.55 4.43
C GLU A 160 -8.37 -3.97 3.91
N ASN A 161 -7.91 -4.09 2.67
CA ASN A 161 -7.57 -5.37 2.06
C ASN A 161 -6.50 -6.14 2.85
N ALA A 162 -5.45 -5.45 3.33
CA ALA A 162 -4.41 -6.07 4.14
C ALA A 162 -4.95 -6.52 5.50
N THR A 163 -5.81 -5.73 6.12
CA THR A 163 -6.46 -6.05 7.39
C THR A 163 -7.32 -7.30 7.26
N ASP A 164 -8.14 -7.37 6.23
CA ASP A 164 -9.02 -8.50 5.97
C ASP A 164 -8.23 -9.77 5.65
N PHE A 165 -7.14 -9.64 4.89
CA PHE A 165 -6.24 -10.77 4.61
C PHE A 165 -5.68 -11.36 5.91
N PHE A 166 -5.12 -10.54 6.82
CA PHE A 166 -4.55 -11.06 8.05
C PHE A 166 -5.61 -11.62 9.01
N LYS A 167 -6.78 -11.00 9.09
CA LYS A 167 -7.90 -11.55 9.84
C LYS A 167 -8.32 -12.93 9.31
N ALA A 168 -8.45 -13.08 8.00
CA ALA A 168 -8.78 -14.35 7.38
C ALA A 168 -7.67 -15.39 7.57
N LEU A 169 -6.40 -15.01 7.40
CA LEU A 169 -5.24 -15.88 7.54
C LEU A 169 -5.14 -16.44 8.97
N LEU A 170 -5.44 -15.63 9.98
CA LEU A 170 -5.28 -15.95 11.38
C LEU A 170 -6.56 -16.50 12.06
N ALA A 171 -7.70 -16.49 11.34
CA ALA A 171 -8.99 -16.90 11.88
C ALA A 171 -9.01 -18.32 12.48
N HIS A 172 -8.16 -19.22 11.99
CA HIS A 172 -8.07 -20.61 12.46
C HIS A 172 -6.93 -20.85 13.48
N GLY A 173 -6.22 -19.78 13.88
CA GLY A 173 -5.11 -19.85 14.84
C GLY A 173 -5.53 -20.00 16.30
N GLY A 174 -6.83 -19.95 16.60
CA GLY A 174 -7.37 -20.03 17.96
C GLY A 174 -7.26 -18.73 18.74
N PHE A 175 -7.04 -17.59 18.05
CA PHE A 175 -7.06 -16.26 18.64
C PHE A 175 -8.51 -15.77 18.84
N GLU A 176 -8.80 -15.13 19.98
CA GLU A 176 -10.10 -14.51 20.25
C GLU A 176 -10.18 -13.13 19.55
N ASN A 177 -9.05 -12.40 19.49
CA ASN A 177 -8.93 -11.10 18.84
C ASN A 177 -7.70 -11.03 17.95
N ILE A 178 -7.89 -10.48 16.75
CA ILE A 178 -6.85 -10.24 15.75
C ILE A 178 -6.81 -8.73 15.47
N ASN A 179 -5.77 -8.07 15.95
CA ASN A 179 -5.53 -6.64 15.76
C ASN A 179 -4.52 -6.42 14.65
N VAL A 180 -4.90 -5.66 13.63
CA VAL A 180 -3.99 -5.22 12.57
C VAL A 180 -3.80 -3.73 12.70
N CYS A 181 -2.57 -3.30 12.93
CA CYS A 181 -2.15 -1.91 13.06
C CYS A 181 -1.15 -1.58 11.94
N PHE A 182 -0.97 -0.30 11.68
CA PHE A 182 0.01 0.19 10.72
C PHE A 182 1.04 1.04 11.46
N LYS A 183 2.33 0.84 11.11
CA LYS A 183 3.44 1.62 11.69
C LYS A 183 3.21 3.11 11.40
N GLU A 184 3.60 3.98 12.33
CA GLU A 184 3.59 5.43 12.05
C GLU A 184 4.55 5.72 10.90
N GLU A 185 4.21 6.69 10.03
CA GLU A 185 5.13 7.15 9.00
C GLU A 185 6.38 7.71 9.71
N GLU A 186 7.55 7.14 9.43
CA GLU A 186 8.80 7.79 9.83
C GLU A 186 8.84 9.13 9.14
N GLY A 187 8.61 10.19 9.93
CA GLY A 187 8.45 11.54 9.44
C GLY A 187 9.57 11.93 8.50
N SER A 188 9.20 12.27 7.28
CA SER A 188 10.05 12.98 6.33
C SER A 188 10.55 14.27 7.01
N LYS A 189 11.80 14.19 7.51
CA LYS A 189 12.58 15.38 7.91
C LYS A 189 13.20 16.02 6.70
#